data_b2dc565f068b933ca7213fcc4c6d487f
#
_entry.id   b2dc565f068b933ca7213fcc4c6d487f
#
_cell.length_a   1.000
_cell.length_b   1.000
_cell.length_c   1.000
_cell.angle_alpha   90.00
_cell.angle_beta   90.00
_cell.angle_gamma   90.00
#
_symmetry.space_group_name_H-M   'P 1'
#
loop_
_entity.id
_entity.type
_entity.pdbx_description
1 polymer ?
#
loop_
_entity_poly.entity_id
_entity_poly.type
_entity_poly.pdbx_seq_one_letter_code
_entity_poly.pdbx_strand_id
1 'polypeptide(L)'
;MFFPIGDTPNPRHFKAYVNYVIILTNIVVYVLISLPLSLKQADIHDEAFLSYLRVVLRELPDADPLEIARQTSQYDLFVFEHGYKPGAPAIDDLFFSMFLHGGIAHLLGNMLFLWIFGDNVEHRLGRLGYLVNYLIMGVIATLFFSLFASKSLTPMIGASGAISGVMGVYFLSFPRNRIKVFVFLFPFLFDVFLIPARFVIGMYVLFDNLLPFVLGAKTGVAYGAHLGGFLGGLILAYFGQKMAWVMPWKGKRFAVMKGEVTRRDPDVLALQEAITARDKARALAILSRMQNLNIASLAADDVVTLAMWLFEEGYQAEAVVLLRKAMGVRWSKSELAKVMLGMGVIRLYQGQHASAFQYLTSVFDLDPDDETKALAREALSRLPVDPRTLRPY
;
A
#
# COMPACT_ATOMS: atom_id res chain seq x y z
N MET A 1 5.46 8.77 -19.78
CA MET A 1 5.96 7.69 -18.89
C MET A 1 5.20 7.78 -17.60
N PHE A 2 4.69 6.64 -17.08
CA PHE A 2 3.86 6.59 -15.86
C PHE A 2 4.57 5.71 -14.84
N PHE A 3 4.99 6.28 -13.69
CA PHE A 3 5.68 5.54 -12.64
C PHE A 3 4.92 5.61 -11.32
N PRO A 4 4.49 4.49 -10.75
CA PRO A 4 4.02 4.47 -9.37
C PRO A 4 5.21 4.71 -8.43
N ILE A 5 5.10 5.69 -7.54
CA ILE A 5 6.17 6.08 -6.62
C ILE A 5 5.79 5.92 -5.14
N GLY A 6 4.57 5.53 -4.86
CA GLY A 6 4.05 5.32 -3.51
C GLY A 6 2.54 5.27 -3.50
N ASP A 7 1.97 5.14 -2.31
CA ASP A 7 0.53 5.19 -2.10
C ASP A 7 0.13 6.11 -0.93
N THR A 8 -1.16 6.23 -0.69
CA THR A 8 -1.71 7.01 0.43
C THR A 8 -3.16 6.57 0.72
N PRO A 9 -3.59 6.52 2.00
CA PRO A 9 -2.79 6.74 3.21
C PRO A 9 -1.91 5.54 3.57
N ASN A 10 -0.73 5.81 4.13
CA ASN A 10 0.14 4.79 4.70
C ASN A 10 -0.08 4.67 6.21
N PRO A 11 0.16 3.49 6.81
CA PRO A 11 -0.03 3.29 8.23
C PRO A 11 0.94 4.17 9.05
N ARG A 12 0.37 5.08 9.87
CA ARG A 12 1.17 5.96 10.73
C ARG A 12 1.77 5.16 11.88
N HIS A 13 3.04 5.43 12.22
CA HIS A 13 3.77 4.79 13.32
C HIS A 13 3.96 3.27 13.20
N PHE A 14 3.67 2.67 12.05
CA PHE A 14 3.96 1.27 11.77
C PHE A 14 5.21 1.18 10.89
N LYS A 15 6.12 0.28 11.27
CA LYS A 15 7.31 -0.05 10.47
C LYS A 15 7.15 -1.48 9.95
N ALA A 16 7.13 -1.61 8.64
CA ALA A 16 6.95 -2.86 7.91
C ALA A 16 8.27 -3.65 7.86
N TYR A 17 8.73 -4.13 9.02
CA TYR A 17 10.05 -4.77 9.13
C TYR A 17 10.18 -6.03 8.29
N VAL A 18 9.12 -6.85 8.19
CA VAL A 18 9.18 -8.08 7.38
C VAL A 18 9.26 -7.75 5.90
N ASN A 19 8.51 -6.75 5.44
CA ASN A 19 8.59 -6.27 4.07
C ASN A 19 10.00 -5.75 3.74
N TYR A 20 10.59 -4.96 4.65
CA TYR A 20 11.98 -4.48 4.48
C TYR A 20 12.99 -5.63 4.48
N VAL A 21 12.81 -6.66 5.31
CA VAL A 21 13.68 -7.84 5.30
C VAL A 21 13.54 -8.61 3.99
N ILE A 22 12.33 -8.79 3.46
CA ILE A 22 12.13 -9.44 2.16
C ILE A 22 12.82 -8.64 1.04
N ILE A 23 12.64 -7.31 1.00
CA ILE A 23 13.32 -6.43 0.04
C ILE A 23 14.83 -6.57 0.16
N LEU A 24 15.37 -6.47 1.38
CA LEU A 24 16.80 -6.58 1.63
C LEU A 24 17.34 -7.95 1.20
N THR A 25 16.63 -9.04 1.52
CA THR A 25 17.01 -10.41 1.11
C THR A 25 17.14 -10.51 -0.41
N ASN A 26 16.16 -10.02 -1.17
CA ASN A 26 16.20 -10.02 -2.62
C ASN A 26 17.39 -9.21 -3.16
N ILE A 27 17.66 -8.04 -2.59
CA ILE A 27 18.81 -7.20 -2.97
C ILE A 27 20.13 -7.93 -2.65
N VAL A 28 20.25 -8.53 -1.46
CA VAL A 28 21.46 -9.26 -1.05
C VAL A 28 21.71 -10.47 -1.94
N VAL A 29 20.68 -11.28 -2.23
CA VAL A 29 20.78 -12.40 -3.17
C VAL A 29 21.23 -11.92 -4.54
N TYR A 30 20.66 -10.83 -5.04
CA TYR A 30 21.05 -10.29 -6.34
C TYR A 30 22.51 -9.82 -6.35
N VAL A 31 22.94 -9.06 -5.36
CA VAL A 31 24.30 -8.48 -5.30
C VAL A 31 25.37 -9.55 -5.05
N LEU A 32 25.08 -10.56 -4.22
CA LEU A 32 26.07 -11.56 -3.83
C LEU A 32 26.06 -12.81 -4.73
N ILE A 33 24.97 -13.12 -5.41
CA ILE A 33 24.81 -14.31 -6.24
C ILE A 33 24.59 -13.94 -7.71
N SER A 34 23.45 -13.26 -8.01
CA SER A 34 23.05 -13.03 -9.40
C SER A 34 24.05 -12.20 -10.18
N LEU A 35 24.45 -11.05 -9.62
CA LEU A 35 25.36 -10.12 -10.28
C LEU A 35 26.78 -10.72 -10.49
N PRO A 36 27.46 -11.33 -9.50
CA PRO A 36 28.77 -11.92 -9.73
C PRO A 36 28.78 -13.09 -10.71
N LEU A 37 27.72 -13.93 -10.69
CA LEU A 37 27.59 -15.05 -11.62
C LEU A 37 27.23 -14.59 -13.03
N SER A 38 26.46 -13.53 -13.19
CA SER A 38 26.11 -12.98 -14.51
C SER A 38 27.30 -12.33 -15.23
N LEU A 39 28.35 -11.96 -14.52
CA LEU A 39 29.59 -11.43 -15.09
C LEU A 39 30.59 -12.50 -15.50
N LYS A 40 30.31 -13.77 -15.20
CA LYS A 40 31.16 -14.90 -15.53
C LYS A 40 30.55 -15.72 -16.65
N GLN A 41 31.30 -16.05 -17.65
CA GLN A 41 30.87 -16.97 -18.72
C GLN A 41 30.74 -18.39 -18.18
N ALA A 42 29.75 -19.11 -18.68
CA ALA A 42 29.57 -20.52 -18.37
C ALA A 42 30.76 -21.37 -18.86
N ASP A 43 31.13 -22.40 -18.11
CA ASP A 43 32.09 -23.40 -18.58
C ASP A 43 31.34 -24.41 -19.48
N ILE A 44 31.76 -24.48 -20.72
CA ILE A 44 31.17 -25.40 -21.73
C ILE A 44 31.39 -26.89 -21.42
N HIS A 45 32.33 -27.21 -20.53
CA HIS A 45 32.61 -28.55 -20.04
C HIS A 45 31.78 -28.94 -18.82
N ASP A 46 31.05 -28.00 -18.25
CA ASP A 46 30.18 -28.24 -17.12
C ASP A 46 28.97 -29.12 -17.53
N GLU A 47 28.65 -30.12 -16.72
CA GLU A 47 27.52 -31.02 -16.96
C GLU A 47 26.18 -30.26 -16.93
N ALA A 48 26.11 -29.21 -16.12
CA ALA A 48 24.95 -28.29 -16.08
C ALA A 48 24.79 -27.55 -17.41
N PHE A 49 25.89 -27.09 -18.03
CA PHE A 49 25.84 -26.45 -19.34
C PHE A 49 25.32 -27.41 -20.42
N LEU A 50 25.81 -28.64 -20.45
CA LEU A 50 25.36 -29.65 -21.43
C LEU A 50 23.86 -29.97 -21.26
N SER A 51 23.38 -30.00 -20.03
CA SER A 51 21.96 -30.22 -19.74
C SER A 51 21.10 -29.00 -20.13
N TYR A 52 21.55 -27.80 -19.84
CA TYR A 52 20.95 -26.55 -20.27
C TYR A 52 20.88 -26.46 -21.80
N LEU A 53 21.98 -26.71 -22.48
CA LEU A 53 22.07 -26.67 -23.95
C LEU A 53 21.07 -27.62 -24.62
N ARG A 54 20.89 -28.85 -24.08
CA ARG A 54 19.89 -29.81 -24.59
C ARG A 54 18.48 -29.25 -24.51
N VAL A 55 18.14 -28.53 -23.43
CA VAL A 55 16.81 -27.92 -23.25
C VAL A 55 16.62 -26.76 -24.20
N VAL A 56 17.61 -25.87 -24.34
CA VAL A 56 17.55 -24.72 -25.25
C VAL A 56 17.40 -25.18 -26.72
N LEU A 57 18.22 -26.18 -27.16
CA LEU A 57 18.14 -26.70 -28.52
C LEU A 57 16.84 -27.46 -28.82
N ARG A 58 16.18 -27.99 -27.79
CA ARG A 58 14.85 -28.61 -27.95
C ARG A 58 13.78 -27.56 -28.23
N GLU A 59 13.89 -26.37 -27.62
CA GLU A 59 12.94 -25.25 -27.81
C GLU A 59 13.30 -24.41 -29.05
N LEU A 60 14.60 -24.30 -29.37
CA LEU A 60 15.15 -23.52 -30.48
C LEU A 60 16.06 -24.44 -31.33
N PRO A 61 15.50 -25.34 -32.18
CA PRO A 61 16.29 -26.34 -32.91
C PRO A 61 17.29 -25.75 -33.90
N ASP A 62 17.04 -24.56 -34.43
CA ASP A 62 17.88 -23.87 -35.39
C ASP A 62 18.94 -22.95 -34.76
N ALA A 63 19.04 -22.88 -33.43
CA ALA A 63 20.01 -22.05 -32.76
C ALA A 63 21.43 -22.65 -32.84
N ASP A 64 22.44 -21.79 -33.05
CA ASP A 64 23.85 -22.22 -33.07
C ASP A 64 24.33 -22.52 -31.65
N PRO A 65 24.77 -23.78 -31.36
CA PRO A 65 25.29 -24.15 -30.05
C PRO A 65 26.49 -23.30 -29.57
N LEU A 66 27.32 -22.80 -30.51
CA LEU A 66 28.47 -21.97 -30.18
C LEU A 66 28.02 -20.56 -29.77
N GLU A 67 26.98 -20.04 -30.40
CA GLU A 67 26.39 -18.75 -30.04
C GLU A 67 25.72 -18.84 -28.66
N ILE A 68 24.96 -19.92 -28.39
CA ILE A 68 24.40 -20.18 -27.05
C ILE A 68 25.52 -20.21 -26.02
N ALA A 69 26.61 -20.93 -26.26
CA ALA A 69 27.74 -21.03 -25.34
C ALA A 69 28.39 -19.65 -25.03
N ARG A 70 28.50 -18.79 -26.05
CA ARG A 70 29.05 -17.44 -25.89
C ARG A 70 28.15 -16.50 -25.06
N GLN A 71 26.83 -16.70 -25.14
CA GLN A 71 25.86 -15.83 -24.47
C GLN A 71 25.48 -16.34 -23.09
N THR A 72 25.77 -17.60 -22.75
CA THR A 72 25.38 -18.20 -21.48
C THR A 72 26.36 -17.78 -20.36
N SER A 73 25.85 -17.19 -19.30
CA SER A 73 26.58 -16.88 -18.08
C SER A 73 26.50 -18.03 -17.06
N GLN A 74 27.37 -18.00 -16.05
CA GLN A 74 27.23 -18.90 -14.89
C GLN A 74 25.91 -18.67 -14.15
N TYR A 75 25.35 -17.46 -14.21
CA TYR A 75 24.05 -17.20 -13.62
C TYR A 75 22.91 -17.90 -14.37
N ASP A 76 22.98 -18.02 -15.69
CA ASP A 76 21.96 -18.74 -16.45
C ASP A 76 21.94 -20.23 -16.07
N LEU A 77 23.12 -20.84 -15.82
CA LEU A 77 23.21 -22.22 -15.31
C LEU A 77 22.66 -22.32 -13.89
N PHE A 78 23.00 -21.37 -13.01
CA PHE A 78 22.48 -21.32 -11.65
C PHE A 78 20.95 -21.20 -11.63
N VAL A 79 20.40 -20.35 -12.49
CA VAL A 79 18.94 -20.22 -12.67
C VAL A 79 18.34 -21.50 -13.23
N PHE A 80 19.03 -22.17 -14.18
CA PHE A 80 18.57 -23.45 -14.72
C PHE A 80 18.54 -24.55 -13.66
N GLU A 81 19.46 -24.54 -12.69
CA GLU A 81 19.47 -25.51 -11.58
C GLU A 81 18.42 -25.19 -10.52
N HIS A 82 18.32 -23.94 -10.09
CA HIS A 82 17.56 -23.50 -8.90
C HIS A 82 16.28 -22.73 -9.20
N GLY A 83 15.99 -22.43 -10.46
CA GLY A 83 14.71 -21.87 -10.89
C GLY A 83 13.66 -22.97 -11.00
N TYR A 84 12.43 -22.67 -10.64
CA TYR A 84 11.37 -23.65 -10.67
C TYR A 84 10.99 -24.05 -12.10
N LYS A 85 11.04 -25.35 -12.39
CA LYS A 85 10.68 -25.93 -13.68
C LYS A 85 9.41 -26.78 -13.57
N PRO A 86 8.28 -26.39 -14.16
CA PRO A 86 7.04 -27.17 -14.10
C PRO A 86 7.19 -28.62 -14.58
N GLY A 87 8.04 -28.87 -15.61
CA GLY A 87 8.31 -30.21 -16.17
C GLY A 87 9.29 -31.06 -15.36
N ALA A 88 9.98 -30.49 -14.36
CA ALA A 88 10.85 -31.15 -13.40
C ALA A 88 10.77 -30.47 -12.04
N PRO A 89 9.61 -30.57 -11.35
CA PRO A 89 9.35 -29.82 -10.14
C PRO A 89 10.20 -30.30 -8.96
N ALA A 90 10.84 -29.35 -8.25
CA ALA A 90 11.53 -29.58 -7.00
C ALA A 90 10.95 -28.66 -5.91
N ILE A 91 10.88 -29.15 -4.66
CA ILE A 91 10.24 -28.42 -3.55
C ILE A 91 11.06 -27.20 -3.13
N ASP A 92 12.37 -27.34 -3.10
CA ASP A 92 13.31 -26.28 -2.79
C ASP A 92 13.25 -25.14 -3.83
N ASP A 93 13.14 -25.47 -5.12
CA ASP A 93 12.99 -24.51 -6.20
C ASP A 93 11.72 -23.65 -6.07
N LEU A 94 10.64 -24.18 -5.44
CA LEU A 94 9.44 -23.39 -5.14
C LEU A 94 9.75 -22.14 -4.31
N PHE A 95 10.75 -22.23 -3.43
CA PHE A 95 11.12 -21.14 -2.54
C PHE A 95 12.32 -20.35 -3.05
N PHE A 96 13.38 -21.03 -3.54
CA PHE A 96 14.58 -20.34 -4.04
C PHE A 96 14.29 -19.47 -5.26
N SER A 97 13.46 -19.94 -6.18
CA SER A 97 13.07 -19.19 -7.37
C SER A 97 12.47 -17.83 -7.07
N MET A 98 11.79 -17.67 -5.92
CA MET A 98 11.15 -16.43 -5.51
C MET A 98 12.15 -15.30 -5.18
N PHE A 99 13.43 -15.63 -4.96
CA PHE A 99 14.48 -14.66 -4.60
C PHE A 99 15.50 -14.43 -5.73
N LEU A 100 15.40 -15.17 -6.83
CA LEU A 100 16.25 -15.02 -8.00
C LEU A 100 15.65 -13.98 -8.97
N HIS A 101 16.51 -13.20 -9.63
CA HIS A 101 16.06 -12.15 -10.55
C HIS A 101 16.93 -12.13 -11.81
N GLY A 102 16.29 -12.14 -12.99
CA GLY A 102 16.94 -12.18 -14.30
C GLY A 102 17.64 -10.88 -14.73
N GLY A 103 17.69 -9.85 -13.86
CA GLY A 103 18.39 -8.61 -14.14
C GLY A 103 17.98 -7.48 -13.19
N ILE A 104 18.74 -6.38 -13.23
CA ILE A 104 18.54 -5.23 -12.31
C ILE A 104 17.16 -4.59 -12.48
N ALA A 105 16.65 -4.48 -13.70
CA ALA A 105 15.33 -3.90 -13.94
C ALA A 105 14.22 -4.77 -13.36
N HIS A 106 14.35 -6.10 -13.44
CA HIS A 106 13.42 -7.07 -12.85
C HIS A 106 13.42 -6.97 -11.32
N LEU A 107 14.62 -6.88 -10.69
CA LEU A 107 14.75 -6.67 -9.26
C LEU A 107 14.11 -5.34 -8.83
N LEU A 108 14.49 -4.23 -9.47
CA LEU A 108 14.00 -2.90 -9.09
C LEU A 108 12.47 -2.79 -9.22
N GLY A 109 11.89 -3.36 -10.28
CA GLY A 109 10.44 -3.44 -10.45
C GLY A 109 9.77 -4.17 -9.28
N ASN A 110 10.26 -5.35 -8.92
CA ASN A 110 9.73 -6.13 -7.80
C ASN A 110 9.87 -5.38 -6.46
N MET A 111 11.02 -4.78 -6.18
CA MET A 111 11.25 -4.03 -4.94
C MET A 111 10.38 -2.78 -4.85
N LEU A 112 10.14 -2.11 -5.96
CA LEU A 112 9.23 -0.98 -6.03
C LEU A 112 7.79 -1.37 -5.66
N PHE A 113 7.29 -2.48 -6.18
CA PHE A 113 5.94 -2.96 -5.86
C PHE A 113 5.83 -3.42 -4.40
N LEU A 114 6.85 -4.11 -3.85
CA LEU A 114 6.90 -4.43 -2.42
C LEU A 114 6.92 -3.17 -1.57
N TRP A 115 7.69 -2.15 -1.98
CA TRP A 115 7.77 -0.87 -1.28
C TRP A 115 6.42 -0.15 -1.24
N ILE A 116 5.65 -0.18 -2.34
CA ILE A 116 4.37 0.54 -2.46
C ILE A 116 3.24 -0.20 -1.73
N PHE A 117 3.16 -1.53 -1.87
CA PHE A 117 2.00 -2.29 -1.41
C PHE A 117 2.23 -3.08 -0.13
N GLY A 118 3.49 -3.43 0.15
CA GLY A 118 3.84 -4.38 1.20
C GLY A 118 3.60 -3.85 2.62
N ASP A 119 3.86 -2.57 2.88
CA ASP A 119 3.71 -1.96 4.20
C ASP A 119 2.26 -1.95 4.69
N ASN A 120 1.32 -1.60 3.82
CA ASN A 120 -0.10 -1.63 4.11
C ASN A 120 -0.60 -3.06 4.37
N VAL A 121 -0.13 -4.04 3.57
CA VAL A 121 -0.54 -5.44 3.73
C VAL A 121 0.09 -6.05 4.99
N GLU A 122 1.37 -5.76 5.30
CA GLU A 122 1.99 -6.20 6.56
C GLU A 122 1.28 -5.61 7.77
N HIS A 123 0.91 -4.33 7.71
CA HIS A 123 0.11 -3.71 8.78
C HIS A 123 -1.24 -4.41 8.96
N ARG A 124 -1.88 -4.84 7.88
CA ARG A 124 -3.18 -5.51 7.89
C ARG A 124 -3.12 -6.92 8.43
N LEU A 125 -2.13 -7.72 8.01
CA LEU A 125 -1.99 -9.14 8.33
C LEU A 125 -1.15 -9.39 9.59
N GLY A 126 -0.39 -8.38 10.04
CA GLY A 126 0.67 -8.55 11.02
C GLY A 126 1.92 -9.18 10.41
N ARG A 127 3.05 -9.09 11.11
CA ARG A 127 4.38 -9.49 10.61
C ARG A 127 4.44 -10.95 10.17
N LEU A 128 4.04 -11.88 11.05
CA LEU A 128 4.05 -13.31 10.74
C LEU A 128 3.04 -13.65 9.64
N GLY A 129 1.83 -13.08 9.72
CA GLY A 129 0.80 -13.27 8.70
C GLY A 129 1.24 -12.78 7.33
N TYR A 130 1.98 -11.68 7.26
CA TYR A 130 2.53 -11.15 6.02
C TYR A 130 3.60 -12.08 5.42
N LEU A 131 4.56 -12.56 6.23
CA LEU A 131 5.58 -13.49 5.78
C LEU A 131 4.96 -14.78 5.23
N VAL A 132 4.04 -15.37 6.00
CA VAL A 132 3.33 -16.60 5.59
C VAL A 132 2.52 -16.36 4.31
N ASN A 133 1.82 -15.23 4.22
CA ASN A 133 1.11 -14.84 3.00
C ASN A 133 2.05 -14.74 1.80
N TYR A 134 3.17 -14.03 1.93
CA TYR A 134 4.14 -13.86 0.86
C TYR A 134 4.63 -15.21 0.31
N LEU A 135 5.05 -16.10 1.19
CA LEU A 135 5.55 -17.44 0.81
C LEU A 135 4.45 -18.29 0.18
N ILE A 136 3.26 -18.35 0.78
CA ILE A 136 2.12 -19.13 0.27
C ILE A 136 1.68 -18.60 -1.10
N MET A 137 1.61 -17.27 -1.28
CA MET A 137 1.20 -16.70 -2.57
C MET A 137 2.24 -16.97 -3.66
N GLY A 138 3.52 -17.00 -3.34
CA GLY A 138 4.56 -17.42 -4.28
C GLY A 138 4.38 -18.89 -4.72
N VAL A 139 4.12 -19.77 -3.78
CA VAL A 139 3.82 -21.18 -4.09
C VAL A 139 2.54 -21.32 -4.93
N ILE A 140 1.45 -20.64 -4.56
CA ILE A 140 0.19 -20.65 -5.33
C ILE A 140 0.42 -20.14 -6.75
N ALA A 141 1.17 -19.05 -6.90
CA ALA A 141 1.51 -18.48 -8.20
C ALA A 141 2.24 -19.48 -9.09
N THR A 142 3.25 -20.13 -8.53
CA THR A 142 4.06 -21.15 -9.21
C THR A 142 3.23 -22.36 -9.60
N LEU A 143 2.41 -22.89 -8.70
CA LEU A 143 1.54 -24.04 -8.98
C LEU A 143 0.45 -23.68 -10.02
N PHE A 144 -0.11 -22.48 -9.95
CA PHE A 144 -1.08 -22.03 -10.97
C PHE A 144 -0.45 -21.93 -12.35
N PHE A 145 0.77 -21.38 -12.46
CA PHE A 145 1.51 -21.35 -13.72
C PHE A 145 1.76 -22.77 -14.27
N SER A 146 2.08 -23.71 -13.39
CA SER A 146 2.35 -25.11 -13.78
C SER A 146 1.15 -25.82 -14.43
N LEU A 147 -0.09 -25.36 -14.16
CA LEU A 147 -1.30 -25.90 -14.81
C LEU A 147 -1.28 -25.67 -16.34
N PHE A 148 -0.67 -24.57 -16.78
CA PHE A 148 -0.61 -24.18 -18.19
C PHE A 148 0.72 -24.51 -18.86
N ALA A 149 1.77 -24.77 -18.08
CA ALA A 149 3.14 -25.00 -18.56
C ALA A 149 3.75 -26.31 -18.02
N SER A 150 2.93 -27.34 -17.74
CA SER A 150 3.32 -28.57 -17.00
C SER A 150 4.51 -29.33 -17.58
N LYS A 151 4.85 -29.16 -18.86
CA LYS A 151 5.98 -29.80 -19.52
C LYS A 151 7.19 -28.88 -19.73
N SER A 152 7.08 -27.60 -19.31
CA SER A 152 8.16 -26.64 -19.50
C SER A 152 9.36 -26.97 -18.63
N LEU A 153 10.53 -26.98 -19.23
CA LEU A 153 11.82 -27.05 -18.55
C LEU A 153 12.49 -25.68 -18.44
N THR A 154 11.84 -24.64 -18.96
CA THR A 154 12.29 -23.26 -18.78
C THR A 154 12.10 -22.85 -17.33
N PRO A 155 13.17 -22.44 -16.63
CA PRO A 155 13.08 -22.07 -15.23
C PRO A 155 12.30 -20.78 -15.04
N MET A 156 11.39 -20.77 -14.08
CA MET A 156 10.68 -19.58 -13.61
C MET A 156 11.39 -19.02 -12.38
N ILE A 157 11.62 -17.72 -12.36
CA ILE A 157 12.25 -17.00 -11.25
C ILE A 157 11.56 -15.65 -11.00
N GLY A 158 11.70 -15.15 -9.78
CA GLY A 158 11.27 -13.80 -9.38
C GLY A 158 10.24 -13.78 -8.26
N ALA A 159 10.30 -12.72 -7.47
CA ALA A 159 9.36 -12.43 -6.38
C ALA A 159 7.94 -12.10 -6.88
N SER A 160 7.77 -11.87 -8.17
CA SER A 160 6.58 -11.21 -8.75
C SER A 160 5.28 -11.98 -8.56
N GLY A 161 5.32 -13.32 -8.51
CA GLY A 161 4.15 -14.14 -8.19
C GLY A 161 3.64 -13.89 -6.76
N ALA A 162 4.54 -13.88 -5.78
CA ALA A 162 4.23 -13.56 -4.39
C ALA A 162 3.75 -12.10 -4.24
N ILE A 163 4.41 -11.16 -4.93
CA ILE A 163 4.04 -9.73 -4.97
C ILE A 163 2.64 -9.55 -5.56
N SER A 164 2.30 -10.27 -6.62
CA SER A 164 0.95 -10.25 -7.19
C SER A 164 -0.08 -10.71 -6.15
N GLY A 165 0.27 -11.68 -5.29
CA GLY A 165 -0.57 -12.07 -4.15
C GLY A 165 -0.73 -10.95 -3.11
N VAL A 166 0.35 -10.25 -2.77
CA VAL A 166 0.29 -9.05 -1.92
C VAL A 166 -0.62 -7.99 -2.54
N MET A 167 -0.53 -7.75 -3.85
CA MET A 167 -1.40 -6.82 -4.57
C MET A 167 -2.87 -7.27 -4.58
N GLY A 168 -3.15 -8.57 -4.64
CA GLY A 168 -4.51 -9.13 -4.53
C GLY A 168 -5.12 -8.86 -3.15
N VAL A 169 -4.35 -9.07 -2.07
CA VAL A 169 -4.76 -8.70 -0.71
C VAL A 169 -4.99 -7.20 -0.59
N TYR A 170 -4.08 -6.38 -1.13
CA TYR A 170 -4.18 -4.93 -1.12
C TYR A 170 -5.45 -4.44 -1.84
N PHE A 171 -5.73 -4.97 -3.03
CA PHE A 171 -6.87 -4.59 -3.87
C PHE A 171 -8.23 -4.69 -3.15
N LEU A 172 -8.44 -5.76 -2.37
CA LEU A 172 -9.66 -5.93 -1.60
C LEU A 172 -9.64 -5.18 -0.27
N SER A 173 -8.50 -5.15 0.40
CA SER A 173 -8.40 -4.61 1.77
C SER A 173 -8.35 -3.08 1.82
N PHE A 174 -7.87 -2.42 0.76
CA PHE A 174 -7.63 -0.97 0.71
C PHE A 174 -8.35 -0.26 -0.44
N PRO A 175 -9.70 -0.34 -0.51
CA PRO A 175 -10.48 0.15 -1.64
C PRO A 175 -10.43 1.68 -1.85
N ARG A 176 -10.05 2.42 -0.80
CA ARG A 176 -10.02 3.88 -0.81
C ARG A 176 -8.63 4.46 -0.96
N ASN A 177 -7.60 3.62 -0.95
CA ASN A 177 -6.22 4.08 -1.13
C ASN A 177 -6.00 4.57 -2.56
N ARG A 178 -5.05 5.48 -2.70
CA ARG A 178 -4.64 6.06 -4.00
C ARG A 178 -3.17 5.83 -4.20
N ILE A 179 -2.78 5.53 -5.42
CA ILE A 179 -1.38 5.43 -5.85
C ILE A 179 -0.91 6.79 -6.33
N LYS A 180 0.26 7.19 -5.87
CA LYS A 180 0.98 8.36 -6.37
C LYS A 180 1.69 7.94 -7.66
N VAL A 181 1.19 8.41 -8.78
CA VAL A 181 1.75 8.12 -10.11
C VAL A 181 2.45 9.36 -10.61
N PHE A 182 3.77 9.27 -10.76
CA PHE A 182 4.55 10.30 -11.42
C PHE A 182 4.35 10.19 -12.94
N VAL A 183 3.87 11.26 -13.55
CA VAL A 183 3.62 11.35 -14.99
C VAL A 183 4.62 12.28 -15.59
N PHE A 184 5.35 11.76 -16.58
CA PHE A 184 6.35 12.51 -17.35
C PHE A 184 6.00 12.44 -18.84
N LEU A 185 5.54 13.56 -19.39
CA LEU A 185 5.26 13.74 -20.80
C LEU A 185 5.98 15.01 -21.28
N PHE A 186 7.26 14.85 -21.67
CA PHE A 186 8.08 15.95 -22.15
C PHE A 186 7.48 16.58 -23.41
N PRO A 187 7.48 17.94 -23.54
CA PRO A 187 7.92 18.93 -22.55
C PRO A 187 6.77 19.46 -21.66
N PHE A 188 5.54 18.91 -21.75
CA PHE A 188 4.31 19.58 -21.34
C PHE A 188 3.79 19.21 -19.95
N LEU A 189 4.16 18.05 -19.39
CA LEU A 189 3.60 17.59 -18.13
C LEU A 189 4.63 16.89 -17.25
N PHE A 190 4.80 17.43 -16.03
CA PHE A 190 5.61 16.88 -14.95
C PHE A 190 4.81 17.00 -13.66
N ASP A 191 4.09 15.96 -13.25
CA ASP A 191 3.29 16.05 -12.04
C ASP A 191 3.06 14.66 -11.39
N VAL A 192 2.59 14.67 -10.15
CA VAL A 192 2.22 13.48 -9.38
C VAL A 192 0.71 13.42 -9.23
N PHE A 193 0.09 12.44 -9.87
CA PHE A 193 -1.34 12.21 -9.79
C PHE A 193 -1.69 11.17 -8.73
N LEU A 194 -2.78 11.42 -8.01
CA LEU A 194 -3.36 10.50 -7.05
C LEU A 194 -4.47 9.69 -7.72
N ILE A 195 -4.14 8.50 -8.21
CA ILE A 195 -5.08 7.62 -8.93
C ILE A 195 -5.62 6.55 -7.96
N PRO A 196 -6.92 6.21 -7.99
CA PRO A 196 -7.45 5.13 -7.16
C PRO A 196 -6.66 3.84 -7.33
N ALA A 197 -6.21 3.24 -6.22
CA ALA A 197 -5.35 2.06 -6.25
C ALA A 197 -5.97 0.88 -7.01
N ARG A 198 -7.27 0.67 -6.87
CA ARG A 198 -8.00 -0.37 -7.62
C ARG A 198 -7.94 -0.17 -9.12
N PHE A 199 -7.97 1.07 -9.59
CA PHE A 199 -7.85 1.35 -11.01
C PHE A 199 -6.44 1.02 -11.51
N VAL A 200 -5.40 1.48 -10.82
CA VAL A 200 -4.01 1.22 -11.20
C VAL A 200 -3.70 -0.28 -11.20
N ILE A 201 -4.07 -0.98 -10.12
CA ILE A 201 -3.84 -2.44 -10.02
C ILE A 201 -4.70 -3.19 -11.05
N GLY A 202 -5.96 -2.80 -11.26
CA GLY A 202 -6.84 -3.42 -12.25
C GLY A 202 -6.29 -3.28 -13.67
N MET A 203 -5.78 -2.10 -14.04
CA MET A 203 -5.12 -1.86 -15.33
C MET A 203 -3.86 -2.71 -15.48
N TYR A 204 -3.01 -2.75 -14.44
CA TYR A 204 -1.82 -3.61 -14.43
C TYR A 204 -2.18 -5.10 -14.62
N VAL A 205 -3.18 -5.59 -13.89
CA VAL A 205 -3.61 -6.99 -14.03
C VAL A 205 -4.19 -7.25 -15.42
N LEU A 206 -4.99 -6.33 -15.95
CA LEU A 206 -5.64 -6.50 -17.25
C LEU A 206 -4.63 -6.43 -18.41
N PHE A 207 -3.84 -5.35 -18.47
CA PHE A 207 -3.00 -5.08 -19.65
C PHE A 207 -1.61 -5.72 -19.57
N ASP A 208 -1.01 -5.78 -18.39
CA ASP A 208 0.33 -6.29 -18.24
C ASP A 208 0.37 -7.79 -17.87
N ASN A 209 -0.79 -8.41 -17.59
CA ASN A 209 -0.84 -9.82 -17.22
C ASN A 209 -1.92 -10.62 -17.96
N LEU A 210 -3.20 -10.25 -17.85
CA LEU A 210 -4.29 -11.05 -18.42
C LEU A 210 -4.28 -11.03 -19.95
N LEU A 211 -4.17 -9.85 -20.55
CA LEU A 211 -4.17 -9.72 -22.00
C LEU A 211 -2.97 -10.42 -22.64
N PRO A 212 -1.71 -10.24 -22.20
CA PRO A 212 -0.57 -11.00 -22.71
C PRO A 212 -0.72 -12.51 -22.49
N PHE A 213 -1.25 -12.95 -21.35
CA PHE A 213 -1.50 -14.36 -21.07
C PHE A 213 -2.50 -14.97 -22.08
N VAL A 214 -3.64 -14.31 -22.32
CA VAL A 214 -4.68 -14.78 -23.25
C VAL A 214 -4.17 -14.78 -24.70
N LEU A 215 -3.38 -13.77 -25.07
CA LEU A 215 -2.78 -13.67 -26.42
C LEU A 215 -1.57 -14.59 -26.62
N GLY A 216 -1.14 -15.33 -25.59
CA GLY A 216 0.01 -16.25 -25.68
C GLY A 216 1.33 -15.53 -25.93
N ALA A 217 1.52 -14.32 -25.37
CA ALA A 217 2.71 -13.52 -25.55
C ALA A 217 3.97 -14.25 -25.02
N LYS A 218 4.99 -14.37 -25.84
CA LYS A 218 6.28 -15.01 -25.51
C LYS A 218 7.33 -13.94 -25.19
N THR A 219 7.23 -13.32 -24.01
CA THR A 219 8.13 -12.24 -23.59
C THR A 219 9.09 -12.64 -22.48
N GLY A 220 9.11 -13.92 -22.09
CA GLY A 220 9.87 -14.41 -20.93
C GLY A 220 9.22 -14.11 -19.58
N VAL A 221 8.03 -13.49 -19.57
CA VAL A 221 7.26 -13.21 -18.34
C VAL A 221 6.28 -14.34 -18.05
N ALA A 222 6.28 -14.86 -16.81
CA ALA A 222 5.36 -15.90 -16.37
C ALA A 222 3.99 -15.27 -15.98
N TYR A 223 3.24 -14.78 -16.97
CA TYR A 223 1.94 -14.10 -16.75
C TYR A 223 0.95 -14.93 -15.94
N GLY A 224 0.91 -16.25 -16.17
CA GLY A 224 0.08 -17.18 -15.39
C GLY A 224 0.43 -17.17 -13.90
N ALA A 225 1.72 -17.06 -13.54
CA ALA A 225 2.14 -16.94 -12.15
C ALA A 225 1.61 -15.65 -11.50
N HIS A 226 1.68 -14.52 -12.21
CA HIS A 226 1.15 -13.26 -11.71
C HIS A 226 -0.37 -13.34 -11.48
N LEU A 227 -1.11 -13.90 -12.42
CA LEU A 227 -2.57 -14.09 -12.28
C LEU A 227 -2.89 -15.03 -11.12
N GLY A 228 -2.18 -16.16 -11.00
CA GLY A 228 -2.38 -17.12 -9.91
C GLY A 228 -2.11 -16.50 -8.53
N GLY A 229 -1.02 -15.76 -8.39
CA GLY A 229 -0.70 -15.01 -7.18
C GLY A 229 -1.78 -13.99 -6.84
N PHE A 230 -2.19 -13.16 -7.80
CA PHE A 230 -3.21 -12.14 -7.59
C PHE A 230 -4.56 -12.75 -7.16
N LEU A 231 -5.02 -13.79 -7.83
CA LEU A 231 -6.24 -14.52 -7.48
C LEU A 231 -6.14 -15.15 -6.09
N GLY A 232 -5.00 -15.79 -5.77
CA GLY A 232 -4.74 -16.31 -4.43
C GLY A 232 -4.85 -15.24 -3.34
N GLY A 233 -4.26 -14.07 -3.59
CA GLY A 233 -4.36 -12.91 -2.68
C GLY A 233 -5.79 -12.38 -2.53
N LEU A 234 -6.57 -12.31 -3.60
CA LEU A 234 -7.99 -11.95 -3.55
C LEU A 234 -8.79 -12.95 -2.70
N ILE A 235 -8.59 -14.24 -2.93
CA ILE A 235 -9.27 -15.31 -2.20
C ILE A 235 -8.93 -15.24 -0.72
N LEU A 236 -7.64 -15.11 -0.37
CA LEU A 236 -7.21 -14.98 1.02
C LEU A 236 -7.83 -13.75 1.69
N ALA A 237 -7.81 -12.60 1.04
CA ALA A 237 -8.40 -11.38 1.58
C ALA A 237 -9.91 -11.51 1.78
N TYR A 238 -10.62 -12.11 0.84
CA TYR A 238 -12.05 -12.34 0.92
C TYR A 238 -12.44 -13.28 2.07
N PHE A 239 -11.81 -14.45 2.14
CA PHE A 239 -12.09 -15.41 3.20
C PHE A 239 -11.54 -14.96 4.56
N GLY A 240 -10.37 -14.33 4.59
CA GLY A 240 -9.81 -13.75 5.82
C GLY A 240 -10.73 -12.68 6.45
N GLN A 241 -11.41 -11.89 5.62
CA GLN A 241 -12.43 -10.96 6.10
C GLN A 241 -13.65 -11.70 6.68
N LYS A 242 -14.11 -12.79 6.06
CA LYS A 242 -15.23 -13.60 6.56
C LYS A 242 -14.86 -14.41 7.80
N MET A 243 -13.68 -15.04 7.82
CA MET A 243 -13.22 -15.83 8.99
C MET A 243 -12.93 -14.97 10.21
N ALA A 244 -12.58 -13.69 10.07
CA ALA A 244 -12.49 -12.75 11.17
C ALA A 244 -13.83 -12.58 11.92
N TRP A 245 -14.96 -12.96 11.32
CA TRP A 245 -16.27 -13.06 11.97
C TRP A 245 -16.45 -14.37 12.75
N VAL A 246 -15.75 -15.45 12.34
CA VAL A 246 -15.94 -16.80 12.91
C VAL A 246 -14.84 -17.16 13.92
N MET A 247 -13.61 -16.73 13.68
CA MET A 247 -12.50 -16.89 14.60
C MET A 247 -11.97 -15.50 14.96
N PRO A 248 -12.17 -15.05 16.21
CA PRO A 248 -11.46 -13.88 16.69
C PRO A 248 -9.98 -14.27 16.87
N TRP A 249 -9.20 -14.24 15.80
CA TRP A 249 -7.75 -14.23 15.90
C TRP A 249 -7.39 -13.08 16.85
N LYS A 250 -6.71 -13.40 17.96
CA LYS A 250 -6.20 -12.43 18.93
C LYS A 250 -4.99 -11.65 18.38
N GLY A 251 -5.01 -11.22 17.14
CA GLY A 251 -4.33 -9.98 16.77
C GLY A 251 -5.12 -8.90 17.46
N LYS A 252 -4.47 -8.07 18.28
CA LYS A 252 -5.11 -6.92 18.94
C LYS A 252 -5.97 -6.21 17.88
N ARG A 253 -7.25 -6.59 17.83
CA ARG A 253 -8.24 -5.69 17.26
C ARG A 253 -7.95 -4.37 17.96
N PHE A 254 -7.70 -3.31 17.22
CA PHE A 254 -8.29 -2.08 17.66
C PHE A 254 -9.78 -2.40 17.71
N ALA A 255 -10.20 -2.98 18.83
CA ALA A 255 -11.58 -3.04 19.20
C ALA A 255 -11.99 -1.58 19.16
N VAL A 256 -12.89 -1.25 18.23
CA VAL A 256 -13.90 -0.29 18.56
C VAL A 256 -14.52 -0.86 19.83
N MET A 257 -14.01 -0.41 20.95
CA MET A 257 -14.60 -0.67 22.25
C MET A 257 -15.99 -0.05 22.18
N LYS A 258 -16.99 -0.88 21.83
CA LYS A 258 -18.31 -0.68 22.38
C LYS A 258 -18.08 -0.69 23.89
N GLY A 259 -18.29 0.47 24.50
CA GLY A 259 -18.26 0.80 25.89
C GLY A 259 -18.25 -0.37 26.88
N GLU A 260 -17.08 -0.89 27.18
CA GLU A 260 -16.79 -1.34 28.53
C GLU A 260 -16.13 -0.16 29.22
N VAL A 261 -16.72 0.21 30.34
CA VAL A 261 -16.25 1.22 31.27
C VAL A 261 -14.87 0.79 31.79
N THR A 262 -13.84 0.94 30.93
CA THR A 262 -12.47 1.01 31.43
C THR A 262 -12.39 2.36 32.14
N ARG A 263 -11.87 2.37 33.38
CA ARG A 263 -11.57 3.55 34.18
C ARG A 263 -11.19 4.68 33.24
N ARG A 264 -12.12 5.66 33.09
CA ARG A 264 -11.88 6.83 32.27
C ARG A 264 -10.63 7.48 32.84
N ASP A 265 -9.68 7.77 32.00
CA ASP A 265 -8.48 8.50 32.38
C ASP A 265 -8.92 9.72 33.20
N PRO A 266 -8.47 9.90 34.46
CA PRO A 266 -8.89 11.01 35.28
C PRO A 266 -8.69 12.37 34.60
N ASP A 267 -7.63 12.50 33.78
CA ASP A 267 -7.34 13.73 33.06
C ASP A 267 -8.36 13.98 31.93
N VAL A 268 -8.86 12.94 31.27
CA VAL A 268 -9.93 13.07 30.26
C VAL A 268 -11.24 13.50 30.90
N LEU A 269 -11.58 12.94 32.06
CA LEU A 269 -12.79 13.37 32.82
C LEU A 269 -12.67 14.84 33.26
N ALA A 270 -11.54 15.21 33.85
CA ALA A 270 -11.30 16.57 34.28
C ALA A 270 -11.31 17.55 33.09
N LEU A 271 -10.82 17.13 31.92
CA LEU A 271 -10.87 17.91 30.69
C LEU A 271 -12.31 18.09 30.20
N GLN A 272 -13.13 17.04 30.18
CA GLN A 272 -14.54 17.10 29.81
C GLN A 272 -15.35 18.01 30.78
N GLU A 273 -15.08 17.91 32.09
CA GLU A 273 -15.70 18.81 33.09
C GLU A 273 -15.32 20.26 32.83
N ALA A 274 -14.05 20.56 32.56
CA ALA A 274 -13.59 21.91 32.27
C ALA A 274 -14.22 22.47 30.97
N ILE A 275 -14.36 21.64 29.93
CA ILE A 275 -15.02 22.03 28.68
C ILE A 275 -16.51 22.33 28.94
N THR A 276 -17.20 21.44 29.66
CA THR A 276 -18.62 21.59 29.98
C THR A 276 -18.87 22.85 30.84
N ALA A 277 -17.97 23.14 31.79
CA ALA A 277 -17.99 24.35 32.60
C ALA A 277 -17.57 25.61 31.82
N ARG A 278 -17.16 25.49 30.56
CA ARG A 278 -16.55 26.56 29.75
C ARG A 278 -15.33 27.23 30.42
N ASP A 279 -14.62 26.47 31.27
CA ASP A 279 -13.39 26.93 31.91
C ASP A 279 -12.20 26.69 30.98
N LYS A 280 -12.01 27.66 30.07
CA LYS A 280 -10.97 27.64 29.05
C LYS A 280 -9.57 27.47 29.64
N ALA A 281 -9.26 28.22 30.72
CA ALA A 281 -7.94 28.22 31.34
C ALA A 281 -7.62 26.85 31.94
N ARG A 282 -8.56 26.24 32.66
CA ARG A 282 -8.45 24.91 33.24
C ARG A 282 -8.33 23.85 32.17
N ALA A 283 -9.14 23.92 31.12
CA ALA A 283 -9.10 22.94 30.00
C ALA A 283 -7.74 22.95 29.30
N LEU A 284 -7.20 24.11 28.96
CA LEU A 284 -5.91 24.23 28.29
C LEU A 284 -4.74 23.83 29.22
N ALA A 285 -4.82 24.11 30.53
CA ALA A 285 -3.85 23.66 31.51
C ALA A 285 -3.82 22.12 31.65
N ILE A 286 -4.98 21.46 31.59
CA ILE A 286 -5.06 19.99 31.59
C ILE A 286 -4.48 19.44 30.26
N LEU A 287 -4.91 19.99 29.11
CA LEU A 287 -4.46 19.58 27.81
C LEU A 287 -2.93 19.66 27.66
N SER A 288 -2.31 20.71 28.21
CA SER A 288 -0.85 20.91 28.16
C SER A 288 -0.04 19.87 28.95
N ARG A 289 -0.65 19.22 29.95
CA ARG A 289 -0.02 18.16 30.77
C ARG A 289 -0.19 16.77 30.16
N MET A 290 -1.19 16.59 29.30
CA MET A 290 -1.48 15.30 28.69
C MET A 290 -0.44 14.97 27.60
N GLN A 291 0.36 13.93 27.80
CA GLN A 291 1.33 13.47 26.80
C GLN A 291 0.65 12.89 25.55
N ASN A 292 -0.52 12.25 25.72
CA ASN A 292 -1.29 11.65 24.61
C ASN A 292 -2.79 11.80 24.86
N LEU A 293 -3.43 12.74 24.20
CA LEU A 293 -4.88 12.85 24.18
C LEU A 293 -5.49 11.80 23.25
N ASN A 294 -6.28 10.90 23.80
CA ASN A 294 -7.14 10.02 23.00
C ASN A 294 -8.37 10.79 22.53
N ILE A 295 -8.30 11.36 21.32
CA ILE A 295 -9.39 12.18 20.76
C ILE A 295 -10.71 11.40 20.65
N ALA A 296 -10.65 10.06 20.45
CA ALA A 296 -11.85 9.24 20.37
C ALA A 296 -12.62 9.10 21.70
N SER A 297 -12.05 9.56 22.82
CA SER A 297 -12.72 9.62 24.11
C SER A 297 -13.51 10.92 24.35
N LEU A 298 -13.36 11.93 23.48
CA LEU A 298 -14.08 13.21 23.52
C LEU A 298 -15.23 13.21 22.51
N ALA A 299 -16.24 14.06 22.74
CA ALA A 299 -17.23 14.37 21.71
C ALA A 299 -16.64 15.28 20.63
N ALA A 300 -17.22 15.25 19.42
CA ALA A 300 -16.74 16.10 18.32
C ALA A 300 -16.82 17.60 18.69
N ASP A 301 -17.88 18.00 19.37
CA ASP A 301 -18.08 19.38 19.85
C ASP A 301 -16.98 19.81 20.85
N ASP A 302 -16.57 18.91 21.73
CA ASP A 302 -15.49 19.18 22.72
C ASP A 302 -14.16 19.40 22.00
N VAL A 303 -13.89 18.58 20.97
CA VAL A 303 -12.64 18.69 20.17
C VAL A 303 -12.62 20.01 19.39
N VAL A 304 -13.74 20.41 18.81
CA VAL A 304 -13.86 21.69 18.09
C VAL A 304 -13.69 22.86 19.06
N THR A 305 -14.33 22.79 20.20
CA THR A 305 -14.22 23.83 21.27
C THR A 305 -12.77 24.01 21.72
N LEU A 306 -12.08 22.90 22.02
CA LEU A 306 -10.64 22.93 22.37
C LEU A 306 -9.78 23.52 21.26
N ALA A 307 -10.04 23.16 20.02
CA ALA A 307 -9.29 23.69 18.89
C ALA A 307 -9.52 25.20 18.71
N MET A 308 -10.74 25.68 18.90
CA MET A 308 -11.03 27.10 18.83
C MET A 308 -10.35 27.85 19.98
N TRP A 309 -10.37 27.31 21.20
CA TRP A 309 -9.67 27.91 22.33
C TRP A 309 -8.16 27.97 22.17
N LEU A 310 -7.54 26.91 21.63
CA LEU A 310 -6.13 26.91 21.27
C LEU A 310 -5.82 27.99 20.22
N PHE A 311 -6.67 28.12 19.23
CA PHE A 311 -6.51 29.12 18.17
C PHE A 311 -6.59 30.56 18.72
N GLU A 312 -7.57 30.84 19.60
CA GLU A 312 -7.75 32.14 20.25
C GLU A 312 -6.57 32.50 21.14
N GLU A 313 -5.93 31.55 21.81
CA GLU A 313 -4.72 31.75 22.62
C GLU A 313 -3.43 31.86 21.82
N GLY A 314 -3.52 31.82 20.47
CA GLY A 314 -2.34 31.92 19.59
C GLY A 314 -1.66 30.61 19.25
N TYR A 315 -2.11 29.46 19.79
CA TYR A 315 -1.61 28.12 19.48
C TYR A 315 -2.21 27.59 18.18
N GLN A 316 -2.00 28.32 17.09
CA GLN A 316 -2.65 28.03 15.79
C GLN A 316 -2.23 26.70 15.17
N ALA A 317 -0.96 26.32 15.32
CA ALA A 317 -0.43 25.08 14.79
C ALA A 317 -1.04 23.87 15.52
N GLU A 318 -1.14 23.95 16.85
CA GLU A 318 -1.71 22.93 17.72
C GLU A 318 -3.21 22.73 17.46
N ALA A 319 -3.95 23.82 17.26
CA ALA A 319 -5.37 23.80 16.90
C ALA A 319 -5.60 23.02 15.58
N VAL A 320 -4.80 23.32 14.56
CA VAL A 320 -4.85 22.61 13.26
C VAL A 320 -4.45 21.14 13.41
N VAL A 321 -3.43 20.83 14.21
CA VAL A 321 -3.00 19.46 14.47
C VAL A 321 -4.10 18.67 15.20
N LEU A 322 -4.77 19.28 16.18
CA LEU A 322 -5.87 18.67 16.92
C LEU A 322 -7.03 18.29 15.99
N LEU A 323 -7.52 19.23 15.17
CA LEU A 323 -8.60 18.98 14.23
C LEU A 323 -8.19 17.98 13.13
N ARG A 324 -6.95 18.03 12.64
CA ARG A 324 -6.44 17.07 11.66
C ARG A 324 -6.39 15.64 12.23
N LYS A 325 -6.02 15.49 13.49
CA LYS A 325 -6.08 14.19 14.18
C LYS A 325 -7.53 13.74 14.35
N ALA A 326 -8.44 14.68 14.70
CA ALA A 326 -9.87 14.40 14.84
C ALA A 326 -10.49 13.90 13.52
N MET A 327 -10.15 14.47 12.38
CA MET A 327 -10.62 13.97 11.07
C MET A 327 -10.24 12.51 10.79
N GLY A 328 -9.26 11.95 11.49
CA GLY A 328 -8.87 10.52 11.40
C GLY A 328 -9.63 9.59 12.35
N VAL A 329 -10.50 10.13 13.23
CA VAL A 329 -11.34 9.36 14.14
C VAL A 329 -12.62 8.90 13.42
N ARG A 330 -13.18 7.76 13.85
CA ARG A 330 -14.48 7.29 13.34
C ARG A 330 -15.63 8.06 14.03
N TRP A 331 -16.05 9.11 13.39
CA TRP A 331 -17.24 9.87 13.74
C TRP A 331 -18.46 9.37 12.95
N SER A 332 -19.65 9.69 13.42
CA SER A 332 -20.84 9.78 12.57
C SER A 332 -20.63 10.86 11.50
N LYS A 333 -21.42 10.84 10.44
CA LYS A 333 -21.31 11.87 9.39
C LYS A 333 -21.54 13.28 9.95
N SER A 334 -22.55 13.44 10.82
CA SER A 334 -22.87 14.73 11.46
C SER A 334 -21.73 15.21 12.37
N GLU A 335 -21.11 14.34 13.18
CA GLU A 335 -19.96 14.69 14.01
C GLU A 335 -18.74 15.10 13.19
N LEU A 336 -18.46 14.37 12.08
CA LEU A 336 -17.36 14.73 11.17
C LEU A 336 -17.62 16.09 10.51
N ALA A 337 -18.88 16.43 10.20
CA ALA A 337 -19.25 17.72 9.66
C ALA A 337 -18.86 18.87 10.61
N LYS A 338 -19.04 18.70 11.93
CA LYS A 338 -18.62 19.68 12.94
C LYS A 338 -17.10 19.87 12.97
N VAL A 339 -16.34 18.79 12.89
CA VAL A 339 -14.87 18.85 12.83
C VAL A 339 -14.40 19.56 11.56
N MET A 340 -15.06 19.29 10.41
CA MET A 340 -14.77 19.96 9.14
C MET A 340 -15.10 21.45 9.20
N LEU A 341 -16.24 21.81 9.81
CA LEU A 341 -16.61 23.20 10.08
C LEU A 341 -15.53 23.92 10.89
N GLY A 342 -15.10 23.33 12.02
CA GLY A 342 -14.04 23.91 12.87
C GLY A 342 -12.74 24.14 12.09
N MET A 343 -12.32 23.19 11.25
CA MET A 343 -11.14 23.37 10.40
C MET A 343 -11.35 24.48 9.37
N GLY A 344 -12.51 24.52 8.72
CA GLY A 344 -12.85 25.55 7.74
C GLY A 344 -12.81 26.95 8.32
N VAL A 345 -13.37 27.13 9.52
CA VAL A 345 -13.36 28.40 10.26
C VAL A 345 -11.94 28.83 10.62
N ILE A 346 -11.11 27.92 11.17
CA ILE A 346 -9.71 28.25 11.47
C ILE A 346 -8.95 28.66 10.20
N ARG A 347 -9.15 27.96 9.09
CA ARG A 347 -8.50 28.29 7.80
C ARG A 347 -8.96 29.66 7.26
N LEU A 348 -10.23 30.00 7.48
CA LEU A 348 -10.76 31.33 7.14
C LEU A 348 -10.04 32.43 7.91
N TYR A 349 -9.92 32.29 9.21
CA TYR A 349 -9.19 33.25 10.06
C TYR A 349 -7.69 33.33 9.77
N GLN A 350 -7.09 32.25 9.24
CA GLN A 350 -5.69 32.25 8.77
C GLN A 350 -5.51 32.89 7.38
N GLY A 351 -6.59 33.38 6.74
CA GLY A 351 -6.54 33.92 5.37
C GLY A 351 -6.35 32.85 4.28
N GLN A 352 -6.46 31.57 4.64
CA GLN A 352 -6.30 30.45 3.69
C GLN A 352 -7.63 30.12 3.01
N HIS A 353 -8.11 31.06 2.18
CA HIS A 353 -9.47 31.07 1.65
C HIS A 353 -9.81 29.84 0.79
N ALA A 354 -8.88 29.34 -0.04
CA ALA A 354 -9.10 28.13 -0.84
C ALA A 354 -9.29 26.88 0.02
N SER A 355 -8.46 26.74 1.06
CA SER A 355 -8.58 25.66 2.03
C SER A 355 -9.84 25.74 2.86
N ALA A 356 -10.19 26.98 3.31
CA ALA A 356 -11.42 27.24 4.05
C ALA A 356 -12.66 26.85 3.22
N PHE A 357 -12.70 27.26 1.95
CA PHE A 357 -13.77 26.92 1.03
C PHE A 357 -13.96 25.40 0.88
N GLN A 358 -12.85 24.65 0.69
CA GLN A 358 -12.90 23.19 0.61
C GLN A 358 -13.51 22.54 1.87
N TYR A 359 -13.03 22.90 3.05
CA TYR A 359 -13.54 22.33 4.30
C TYR A 359 -14.99 22.69 4.55
N LEU A 360 -15.37 23.96 4.32
CA LEU A 360 -16.72 24.44 4.56
C LEU A 360 -17.75 23.85 3.56
N THR A 361 -17.38 23.65 2.30
CA THR A 361 -18.26 22.97 1.32
C THR A 361 -18.40 21.49 1.61
N SER A 362 -17.33 20.81 2.07
CA SER A 362 -17.39 19.40 2.46
C SER A 362 -18.32 19.12 3.65
N VAL A 363 -18.66 20.14 4.44
CA VAL A 363 -19.66 20.01 5.50
C VAL A 363 -21.01 19.53 4.96
N PHE A 364 -21.45 20.05 3.82
CA PHE A 364 -22.75 19.74 3.23
C PHE A 364 -22.85 18.30 2.67
N ASP A 365 -21.72 17.67 2.41
CA ASP A 365 -21.67 16.28 1.93
C ASP A 365 -21.79 15.23 3.07
N LEU A 366 -21.77 15.69 4.33
CA LEU A 366 -21.67 14.86 5.53
C LEU A 366 -22.96 14.78 6.34
N ASP A 367 -24.09 15.20 5.78
CA ASP A 367 -25.42 15.19 6.44
C ASP A 367 -25.39 15.91 7.81
N PRO A 368 -24.99 17.22 7.84
CA PRO A 368 -24.87 18.02 9.05
C PRO A 368 -26.24 18.36 9.65
N ASP A 369 -26.28 18.61 10.96
CA ASP A 369 -27.44 19.22 11.61
C ASP A 369 -27.68 20.66 11.13
N ASP A 370 -28.85 21.21 11.42
CA ASP A 370 -29.26 22.54 10.92
C ASP A 370 -28.40 23.68 11.47
N GLU A 371 -27.89 23.56 12.70
CA GLU A 371 -26.97 24.52 13.30
C GLU A 371 -25.62 24.50 12.57
N THR A 372 -25.05 23.34 12.36
CA THR A 372 -23.78 23.15 11.60
C THR A 372 -23.92 23.68 10.17
N LYS A 373 -25.07 23.46 9.51
CA LYS A 373 -25.36 24.01 8.18
C LYS A 373 -25.40 25.54 8.16
N ALA A 374 -26.06 26.15 9.16
CA ALA A 374 -26.17 27.60 9.28
C ALA A 374 -24.80 28.23 9.46
N LEU A 375 -23.99 27.70 10.40
CA LEU A 375 -22.63 28.17 10.66
C LEU A 375 -21.70 28.01 9.43
N ALA A 376 -21.82 26.92 8.70
CA ALA A 376 -21.04 26.72 7.48
C ALA A 376 -21.40 27.73 6.39
N ARG A 377 -22.70 28.05 6.20
CA ARG A 377 -23.14 29.09 5.28
C ARG A 377 -22.66 30.47 5.68
N GLU A 378 -22.72 30.80 6.97
CA GLU A 378 -22.21 32.05 7.49
C GLU A 378 -20.69 32.17 7.25
N ALA A 379 -19.92 31.13 7.55
CA ALA A 379 -18.49 31.12 7.32
C ALA A 379 -18.14 31.26 5.82
N LEU A 380 -18.89 30.61 4.93
CA LEU A 380 -18.73 30.74 3.48
C LEU A 380 -19.04 32.15 2.98
N SER A 381 -20.02 32.84 3.56
CA SER A 381 -20.37 34.20 3.18
C SER A 381 -19.29 35.24 3.52
N ARG A 382 -18.40 34.90 4.46
CA ARG A 382 -17.26 35.74 4.86
C ARG A 382 -16.02 35.58 3.97
N LEU A 383 -16.03 34.59 3.06
CA LEU A 383 -14.94 34.43 2.12
C LEU A 383 -14.95 35.58 1.08
N PRO A 384 -13.80 36.19 0.76
CA PRO A 384 -13.73 37.18 -0.30
C PRO A 384 -14.12 36.52 -1.62
N VAL A 385 -15.17 37.06 -2.25
CA VAL A 385 -15.66 36.56 -3.55
C VAL A 385 -14.75 37.12 -4.64
N ASP A 386 -13.70 36.41 -4.99
CA ASP A 386 -13.06 36.57 -6.27
C ASP A 386 -13.59 35.49 -7.23
N PRO A 387 -14.42 35.86 -8.21
CA PRO A 387 -14.97 34.88 -9.16
C PRO A 387 -13.90 34.12 -9.96
N ARG A 388 -12.64 34.60 -9.96
CA ARG A 388 -11.53 34.00 -10.72
C ARG A 388 -10.80 32.92 -9.95
N THR A 389 -10.92 32.89 -8.60
CA THR A 389 -10.27 31.91 -7.73
C THR A 389 -11.16 30.71 -7.38
N LEU A 390 -12.43 30.72 -7.73
CA LEU A 390 -13.45 29.70 -7.42
C LEU A 390 -13.71 28.69 -8.56
N ARG A 391 -12.82 28.58 -9.54
CA ARG A 391 -12.92 27.46 -10.49
C ARG A 391 -12.42 26.18 -9.81
N PRO A 392 -13.25 25.11 -9.75
CA PRO A 392 -12.79 23.82 -9.32
C PRO A 392 -11.71 23.33 -10.31
N TYR A 393 -10.56 22.91 -9.77
CA TYR A 393 -9.53 22.20 -10.51
C TYR A 393 -9.93 20.75 -10.74
#